data_a4f8377c60b3ccb51654d549eeed1c01
#
_entry.id   a4f8377c60b3ccb51654d549eeed1c01
#
_cell.length_a   1.000
_cell.length_b   1.000
_cell.length_c   1.000
_cell.angle_alpha   90.00
_cell.angle_beta   90.00
_cell.angle_gamma   90.00
#
_symmetry.space_group_name_H-M   'P 1'
#
loop_
_entity.id
_entity.type
_entity.pdbx_description
1 polymer ?
#
loop_
_entity_poly.entity_id
_entity_poly.type
_entity_poly.pdbx_seq_one_letter_code
_entity_poly.pdbx_strand_id
1 'polypeptide(L)'
;MKKNLKIVAILAALVLSCAFTGCKNSTNEDDGNSISKLDVPTNLVINSITDNTTTCAVNITFNYSGKTGIDGATKAVLGYSTTNDSSQAIYDDNINYATIESGANTRTVNFSSSELYSGPYLVPVNGKKYYFWLKVTSAANNVRESAWSNVAEFTYTK
;
A
#
# COMPACT_ATOMS: atom_id res chain seq x y z
N MET A 1 19.96 68.08 -15.24
CA MET A 1 19.68 67.60 -13.88
C MET A 1 18.47 66.72 -13.92
N LYS A 2 18.62 65.39 -13.93
CA LYS A 2 17.52 64.43 -13.78
C LYS A 2 17.95 63.38 -12.76
N LYS A 3 17.28 63.37 -11.61
CA LYS A 3 17.50 62.46 -10.50
C LYS A 3 16.88 61.12 -10.85
N ASN A 4 17.67 60.04 -10.95
CA ASN A 4 17.17 58.69 -11.09
C ASN A 4 16.79 58.16 -9.72
N LEU A 5 15.50 58.02 -9.53
CA LEU A 5 14.93 57.35 -8.36
C LEU A 5 14.99 55.83 -8.58
N LYS A 6 15.92 55.15 -7.91
CA LYS A 6 15.98 53.68 -7.89
C LYS A 6 14.93 53.19 -6.90
N ILE A 7 13.87 52.63 -7.42
CA ILE A 7 12.88 51.88 -6.62
C ILE A 7 13.49 50.54 -6.35
N VAL A 8 13.90 50.30 -5.11
CA VAL A 8 14.28 48.95 -4.62
C VAL A 8 12.99 48.25 -4.24
N ALA A 9 12.55 47.34 -5.10
CA ALA A 9 11.45 46.44 -4.77
C ALA A 9 12.00 45.36 -3.83
N ILE A 10 11.68 45.49 -2.55
CA ILE A 10 11.89 44.46 -1.56
C ILE A 10 10.80 43.42 -1.78
N LEU A 11 11.19 42.33 -2.45
CA LEU A 11 10.34 41.15 -2.57
C LEU A 11 10.38 40.40 -1.24
N ALA A 12 9.39 40.65 -0.38
CA ALA A 12 9.19 39.85 0.82
C ALA A 12 8.70 38.46 0.38
N ALA A 13 9.62 37.49 0.35
CA ALA A 13 9.28 36.09 0.21
C ALA A 13 8.51 35.67 1.47
N LEU A 14 7.20 35.63 1.37
CA LEU A 14 6.33 35.02 2.38
C LEU A 14 6.53 33.50 2.27
N VAL A 15 7.44 32.98 3.08
CA VAL A 15 7.53 31.53 3.28
C VAL A 15 6.31 31.11 4.07
N LEU A 16 5.30 30.65 3.36
CA LEU A 16 4.13 29.99 3.96
C LEU A 16 4.60 28.60 4.44
N SER A 17 5.14 28.55 5.65
CA SER A 17 5.33 27.30 6.37
C SER A 17 3.95 26.74 6.68
N CYS A 18 3.42 25.92 5.78
CA CYS A 18 2.32 25.02 6.10
C CYS A 18 2.83 24.02 7.13
N ALA A 19 2.75 24.41 8.41
CA ALA A 19 2.78 23.47 9.49
C ALA A 19 1.56 22.55 9.25
N PHE A 20 1.84 21.35 8.77
CA PHE A 20 0.88 20.24 8.87
C PHE A 20 0.70 19.91 10.34
N THR A 21 0.00 20.78 11.06
CA THR A 21 -0.63 20.38 12.30
C THR A 21 -1.67 19.35 11.89
N GLY A 22 -1.33 18.08 12.14
CA GLY A 22 -2.26 16.99 11.99
C GLY A 22 -3.56 17.39 12.66
N CYS A 23 -4.59 17.61 11.89
CA CYS A 23 -5.95 17.66 12.40
C CYS A 23 -6.21 16.30 13.05
N LYS A 24 -6.01 16.28 14.36
CA LYS A 24 -6.61 15.30 15.22
C LYS A 24 -8.09 15.62 15.20
N ASN A 25 -8.79 15.12 14.19
CA ASN A 25 -10.24 15.24 14.10
C ASN A 25 -10.83 14.28 15.13
N SER A 26 -10.84 14.76 16.38
CA SER A 26 -11.58 14.19 17.48
C SER A 26 -12.99 14.78 17.40
N THR A 27 -13.78 14.34 16.46
CA THR A 27 -15.23 14.44 16.55
C THR A 27 -15.72 13.12 17.13
N ASN A 28 -15.87 13.12 18.46
CA ASN A 28 -16.74 12.21 19.17
C ASN A 28 -18.18 12.56 18.76
N GLU A 29 -18.65 12.02 17.68
CA GLU A 29 -20.07 11.78 17.44
C GLU A 29 -20.23 10.29 17.55
N ASP A 30 -20.73 9.89 18.73
CA ASP A 30 -21.12 8.54 19.09
C ASP A 30 -22.46 8.21 18.42
N ASP A 31 -22.45 8.21 17.09
CA ASP A 31 -23.46 7.58 16.28
C ASP A 31 -23.07 6.11 16.14
N GLY A 32 -23.81 5.20 16.78
CA GLY A 32 -23.58 3.77 16.93
C GLY A 32 -23.32 2.96 15.65
N ASN A 33 -22.63 3.53 14.69
CA ASN A 33 -22.22 2.91 13.44
C ASN A 33 -20.89 3.47 12.93
N SER A 34 -19.92 3.76 13.83
CA SER A 34 -18.61 4.20 13.39
C SER A 34 -17.88 3.06 12.68
N ILE A 35 -17.76 3.18 11.37
CA ILE A 35 -17.01 2.24 10.55
C ILE A 35 -15.51 2.48 10.82
N SER A 36 -14.89 1.57 11.56
CA SER A 36 -13.44 1.60 11.79
C SER A 36 -12.70 1.35 10.48
N LYS A 37 -11.70 2.18 10.19
CA LYS A 37 -10.77 1.96 9.08
C LYS A 37 -9.52 1.24 9.59
N LEU A 38 -9.07 0.23 8.86
CA LEU A 38 -7.85 -0.48 9.19
C LEU A 38 -6.60 0.39 8.94
N ASP A 39 -5.57 0.18 9.77
CA ASP A 39 -4.30 0.86 9.63
C ASP A 39 -3.57 0.42 8.36
N VAL A 40 -2.76 1.33 7.82
CA VAL A 40 -1.99 1.06 6.61
C VAL A 40 -0.73 0.28 6.97
N PRO A 41 -0.45 -0.86 6.30
CA PRO A 41 0.83 -1.53 6.47
C PRO A 41 1.99 -0.65 5.95
N THR A 42 3.15 -0.78 6.56
CA THR A 42 4.33 0.04 6.26
C THR A 42 5.56 -0.84 5.99
N ASN A 43 6.60 -0.24 5.41
CA ASN A 43 7.88 -0.89 5.15
C ASN A 43 7.73 -2.18 4.31
N LEU A 44 6.84 -2.16 3.32
CA LEU A 44 6.72 -3.28 2.39
C LEU A 44 8.01 -3.42 1.58
N VAL A 45 8.55 -4.63 1.59
CA VAL A 45 9.72 -5.06 0.78
C VAL A 45 9.39 -6.39 0.12
N ILE A 46 9.75 -6.54 -1.14
CA ILE A 46 9.70 -7.82 -1.85
C ILE A 46 11.07 -8.48 -1.72
N ASN A 47 11.12 -9.62 -1.05
CA ASN A 47 12.36 -10.36 -0.82
C ASN A 47 12.73 -11.25 -2.00
N SER A 48 11.73 -11.94 -2.58
CA SER A 48 11.91 -12.81 -3.74
C SER A 48 10.60 -13.06 -4.47
N ILE A 49 10.73 -13.42 -5.75
CA ILE A 49 9.65 -13.97 -6.57
C ILE A 49 10.13 -15.34 -7.08
N THR A 50 9.35 -16.38 -6.81
CA THR A 50 9.64 -17.74 -7.29
C THR A 50 8.52 -18.16 -8.23
N ASP A 51 8.89 -18.40 -9.48
CA ASP A 51 7.98 -18.87 -10.52
C ASP A 51 7.97 -20.39 -10.53
N ASN A 52 6.84 -20.98 -10.11
CA ASN A 52 6.60 -22.43 -10.14
C ASN A 52 5.62 -22.75 -11.29
N THR A 53 5.44 -24.04 -11.55
CA THR A 53 4.61 -24.51 -12.67
C THR A 53 3.16 -24.01 -12.61
N THR A 54 2.59 -23.89 -11.41
CA THR A 54 1.17 -23.51 -11.21
C THR A 54 0.98 -22.24 -10.40
N THR A 55 2.01 -21.79 -9.68
CA THR A 55 1.95 -20.64 -8.79
C THR A 55 3.21 -19.80 -8.92
N CYS A 56 3.02 -18.49 -8.79
CA CYS A 56 4.10 -17.52 -8.61
C CYS A 56 4.06 -17.05 -7.15
N ALA A 57 5.07 -17.45 -6.37
CA ALA A 57 5.17 -17.13 -4.95
C ALA A 57 5.98 -15.85 -4.74
N VAL A 58 5.39 -14.86 -4.10
CA VAL A 58 6.03 -13.59 -3.76
C VAL A 58 6.29 -13.56 -2.26
N ASN A 59 7.56 -13.59 -1.85
CA ASN A 59 7.95 -13.46 -0.45
C ASN A 59 8.12 -11.99 -0.09
N ILE A 60 7.44 -11.55 0.97
CA ILE A 60 7.37 -10.16 1.42
C ILE A 60 7.70 -10.02 2.89
N THR A 61 8.25 -8.87 3.25
CA THR A 61 8.30 -8.38 4.63
C THR A 61 7.59 -7.03 4.74
N PHE A 62 6.93 -6.79 5.86
CA PHE A 62 6.23 -5.54 6.16
C PHE A 62 5.97 -5.40 7.66
N ASN A 63 5.60 -4.18 8.10
CA ASN A 63 5.17 -3.91 9.45
C ASN A 63 3.67 -3.56 9.48
N TYR A 64 2.97 -4.01 10.52
CA TYR A 64 1.59 -3.64 10.78
C TYR A 64 1.40 -3.28 12.25
N SER A 65 0.89 -2.10 12.52
CA SER A 65 0.64 -1.59 13.89
C SER A 65 -0.81 -1.72 14.34
N GLY A 66 -1.71 -2.04 13.41
CA GLY A 66 -3.12 -2.10 13.68
C GLY A 66 -3.56 -3.32 14.47
N LYS A 67 -4.83 -3.33 14.86
CA LYS A 67 -5.45 -4.48 15.50
C LYS A 67 -5.62 -5.62 14.51
N THR A 68 -5.36 -6.83 14.97
CA THR A 68 -5.60 -8.08 14.24
C THR A 68 -6.76 -8.83 14.86
N GLY A 69 -7.46 -9.66 14.10
CA GLY A 69 -8.54 -10.51 14.61
C GLY A 69 -9.83 -9.76 14.96
N ILE A 70 -10.07 -8.56 14.39
CA ILE A 70 -11.34 -7.85 14.56
C ILE A 70 -12.39 -8.62 13.78
N ASP A 71 -13.31 -9.28 14.50
CA ASP A 71 -14.53 -9.98 14.01
C ASP A 71 -14.38 -10.64 12.63
N GLY A 72 -13.37 -11.46 12.49
CA GLY A 72 -13.02 -12.12 11.24
C GLY A 72 -11.53 -12.03 10.95
N ALA A 73 -11.06 -12.87 10.05
CA ALA A 73 -9.66 -12.91 9.71
C ALA A 73 -9.23 -11.61 9.02
N THR A 74 -8.43 -10.81 9.70
CA THR A 74 -7.72 -9.69 9.08
C THR A 74 -6.67 -10.27 8.13
N LYS A 75 -6.66 -9.81 6.88
CA LYS A 75 -5.79 -10.32 5.82
C LYS A 75 -4.92 -9.20 5.26
N ALA A 76 -3.67 -9.53 4.94
CA ALA A 76 -2.81 -8.68 4.14
C ALA A 76 -2.94 -9.09 2.67
N VAL A 77 -3.46 -8.20 1.83
CA VAL A 77 -3.70 -8.44 0.40
C VAL A 77 -2.62 -7.74 -0.40
N LEU A 78 -1.93 -8.51 -1.24
CA LEU A 78 -0.87 -8.02 -2.11
C LEU A 78 -1.40 -7.78 -3.52
N GLY A 79 -1.22 -6.55 -4.01
CA GLY A 79 -1.46 -6.19 -5.41
C GLY A 79 -0.15 -5.91 -6.14
N TYR A 80 -0.13 -6.13 -7.45
CA TYR A 80 1.01 -5.78 -8.28
C TYR A 80 0.60 -5.08 -9.57
N SER A 81 1.52 -4.34 -10.18
CA SER A 81 1.37 -3.77 -11.52
C SER A 81 2.74 -3.72 -12.21
N THR A 82 2.72 -3.52 -13.52
CA THR A 82 3.92 -3.20 -14.31
C THR A 82 4.18 -1.70 -14.42
N THR A 83 3.30 -0.88 -13.87
CA THR A 83 3.39 0.57 -13.76
C THR A 83 3.37 0.99 -12.29
N ASN A 84 4.04 2.08 -11.93
CA ASN A 84 4.02 2.62 -10.56
C ASN A 84 2.72 3.43 -10.32
N ASP A 85 1.59 2.72 -10.39
CA ASP A 85 0.26 3.27 -10.17
C ASP A 85 -0.59 2.23 -9.44
N SER A 86 -0.89 2.47 -8.17
CA SER A 86 -1.67 1.56 -7.33
C SER A 86 -3.13 1.41 -7.78
N SER A 87 -3.67 2.34 -8.56
CA SER A 87 -5.01 2.21 -9.15
C SER A 87 -5.08 1.11 -10.22
N GLN A 88 -3.93 0.71 -10.75
CA GLN A 88 -3.76 -0.37 -11.74
C GLN A 88 -3.35 -1.69 -11.09
N ALA A 89 -3.36 -1.77 -9.76
CA ALA A 89 -2.94 -2.98 -9.06
C ALA A 89 -3.87 -4.16 -9.39
N ILE A 90 -3.26 -5.27 -9.78
CA ILE A 90 -3.92 -6.54 -10.04
C ILE A 90 -3.89 -7.36 -8.74
N TYR A 91 -5.03 -7.71 -8.20
CA TYR A 91 -5.17 -8.49 -6.97
C TYR A 91 -6.56 -9.13 -6.84
N ASP A 92 -6.69 -10.08 -5.92
CA ASP A 92 -7.97 -10.62 -5.45
C ASP A 92 -7.89 -10.86 -3.93
N ASP A 93 -8.83 -10.30 -3.19
CA ASP A 93 -8.86 -10.37 -1.73
C ASP A 93 -9.04 -11.80 -1.18
N ASN A 94 -9.49 -12.73 -2.00
CA ASN A 94 -9.70 -14.12 -1.62
C ASN A 94 -8.55 -15.06 -2.03
N ILE A 95 -7.64 -14.59 -2.89
CA ILE A 95 -6.57 -15.40 -3.46
C ILE A 95 -5.19 -14.86 -3.05
N ASN A 96 -4.95 -13.56 -3.29
CA ASN A 96 -3.60 -12.96 -3.12
C ASN A 96 -3.41 -12.37 -1.72
N TYR A 97 -3.62 -13.18 -0.69
CA TYR A 97 -3.53 -12.73 0.70
C TYR A 97 -2.62 -13.61 1.55
N ALA A 98 -2.22 -13.05 2.69
CA ALA A 98 -1.56 -13.75 3.78
C ALA A 98 -2.19 -13.37 5.13
N THR A 99 -2.01 -14.23 6.12
CA THR A 99 -2.35 -13.89 7.51
C THR A 99 -1.45 -12.77 8.01
N ILE A 100 -1.97 -11.95 8.92
CA ILE A 100 -1.26 -10.80 9.45
C ILE A 100 -1.22 -10.85 10.98
N GLU A 101 -0.09 -10.40 11.54
CA GLU A 101 0.12 -10.22 12.98
C GLU A 101 0.53 -8.77 13.24
N SER A 102 0.32 -8.30 14.48
CA SER A 102 0.84 -7.00 14.89
C SER A 102 2.37 -7.05 14.95
N GLY A 103 3.03 -6.02 14.44
CA GLY A 103 4.48 -5.92 14.36
C GLY A 103 5.06 -6.32 13.00
N ALA A 104 6.27 -6.87 13.01
CA ALA A 104 6.96 -7.29 11.80
C ALA A 104 6.41 -8.62 11.27
N ASN A 105 6.15 -8.66 9.98
CA ASN A 105 5.64 -9.82 9.28
C ASN A 105 6.58 -10.24 8.15
N THR A 106 6.76 -11.55 7.99
CA THR A 106 7.36 -12.16 6.80
C THR A 106 6.38 -13.19 6.27
N ARG A 107 5.92 -13.03 5.04
CA ARG A 107 4.85 -13.84 4.46
C ARG A 107 5.13 -14.18 3.01
N THR A 108 4.48 -15.23 2.53
CA THR A 108 4.45 -15.58 1.11
C THR A 108 3.03 -15.44 0.61
N VAL A 109 2.86 -14.66 -0.45
CA VAL A 109 1.59 -14.49 -1.17
C VAL A 109 1.71 -15.18 -2.52
N ASN A 110 0.70 -15.98 -2.87
CA ASN A 110 0.70 -16.73 -4.12
C ASN A 110 -0.22 -16.06 -5.15
N PHE A 111 0.26 -15.99 -6.37
CA PHE A 111 -0.51 -15.69 -7.57
C PHE A 111 -0.59 -16.97 -8.43
N SER A 112 -1.58 -17.05 -9.32
CA SER A 112 -1.54 -18.05 -10.36
C SER A 112 -0.35 -17.79 -11.30
N SER A 113 0.32 -18.82 -11.78
CA SER A 113 1.38 -18.69 -12.80
C SER A 113 0.86 -18.83 -14.23
N SER A 114 -0.46 -18.86 -14.43
CA SER A 114 -1.09 -19.05 -15.73
C SER A 114 -2.41 -18.31 -15.83
N GLU A 115 -2.67 -17.71 -17.00
CA GLU A 115 -3.95 -17.11 -17.37
C GLU A 115 -5.11 -18.12 -17.43
N LEU A 116 -4.80 -19.42 -17.46
CA LEU A 116 -5.80 -20.49 -17.55
C LEU A 116 -6.56 -20.70 -16.25
N TYR A 117 -6.07 -20.16 -15.14
CA TYR A 117 -6.73 -20.25 -13.85
C TYR A 117 -7.54 -18.96 -13.58
N SER A 118 -8.72 -19.12 -12.99
CA SER A 118 -9.51 -17.99 -12.55
C SER A 118 -8.77 -17.22 -11.44
N GLY A 119 -8.71 -15.92 -11.58
CA GLY A 119 -8.08 -15.01 -10.61
C GLY A 119 -6.83 -14.32 -11.15
N PRO A 120 -6.24 -13.41 -10.37
CA PRO A 120 -5.04 -12.69 -10.76
C PRO A 120 -3.86 -13.63 -10.94
N TYR A 121 -3.19 -13.52 -12.06
CA TYR A 121 -1.99 -14.28 -12.35
C TYR A 121 -0.77 -13.36 -12.44
N LEU A 122 0.39 -13.90 -12.09
CA LEU A 122 1.68 -13.25 -12.27
C LEU A 122 2.63 -14.25 -12.95
N VAL A 123 2.94 -13.97 -14.20
CA VAL A 123 3.98 -14.68 -14.96
C VAL A 123 5.18 -13.74 -15.04
N PRO A 124 6.20 -13.91 -14.18
CA PRO A 124 7.30 -12.97 -14.11
C PRO A 124 8.23 -13.14 -15.31
N VAL A 125 8.58 -12.01 -15.94
CA VAL A 125 9.48 -11.96 -17.10
C VAL A 125 10.86 -11.53 -16.66
N ASN A 126 11.90 -12.26 -17.05
CA ASN A 126 13.28 -11.96 -16.70
C ASN A 126 13.67 -10.54 -17.14
N GLY A 127 14.27 -9.77 -16.24
CA GLY A 127 14.66 -8.38 -16.44
C GLY A 127 13.52 -7.37 -16.30
N LYS A 128 12.27 -7.80 -16.12
CA LYS A 128 11.13 -6.89 -15.98
C LYS A 128 10.98 -6.39 -14.56
N LYS A 129 10.70 -5.09 -14.39
CA LYS A 129 10.37 -4.46 -13.12
C LYS A 129 8.87 -4.57 -12.84
N TYR A 130 8.54 -4.87 -11.60
CA TYR A 130 7.20 -4.92 -11.05
C TYR A 130 7.10 -4.01 -9.84
N TYR A 131 5.89 -3.49 -9.59
CA TYR A 131 5.54 -2.63 -8.47
C TYR A 131 4.48 -3.34 -7.63
N PHE A 132 4.66 -3.32 -6.32
CA PHE A 132 3.79 -4.02 -5.38
C PHE A 132 3.29 -3.07 -4.31
N TRP A 133 2.06 -3.29 -3.86
CA TRP A 133 1.42 -2.60 -2.75
C TRP A 133 0.70 -3.61 -1.88
N LEU A 134 0.62 -3.31 -0.59
CA LEU A 134 -0.06 -4.13 0.39
C LEU A 134 -1.19 -3.33 1.03
N LYS A 135 -2.38 -3.91 1.15
CA LYS A 135 -3.47 -3.37 1.96
C LYS A 135 -3.94 -4.40 2.96
N VAL A 136 -4.64 -3.96 4.00
CA VAL A 136 -5.25 -4.83 4.99
C VAL A 136 -6.76 -4.81 4.83
N THR A 137 -7.37 -5.98 4.80
CA THR A 137 -8.82 -6.18 4.70
C THR A 137 -9.33 -6.99 5.89
N SER A 138 -10.63 -6.90 6.16
CA SER A 138 -11.33 -7.71 7.16
C SER A 138 -12.65 -8.19 6.58
N ALA A 139 -13.10 -9.37 7.01
CA ALA A 139 -14.43 -9.87 6.68
C ALA A 139 -15.57 -9.19 7.49
N ALA A 140 -15.24 -8.36 8.47
CA ALA A 140 -16.25 -7.67 9.30
C ALA A 140 -16.95 -6.58 8.51
N ASN A 141 -18.29 -6.55 8.56
CA ASN A 141 -19.12 -5.62 7.79
C ASN A 141 -18.97 -4.15 8.20
N ASN A 142 -18.47 -3.89 9.41
CA ASN A 142 -18.31 -2.55 9.98
C ASN A 142 -16.86 -2.05 9.92
N VAL A 143 -16.01 -2.72 9.16
CA VAL A 143 -14.59 -2.36 9.04
C VAL A 143 -14.26 -2.05 7.59
N ARG A 144 -13.65 -0.87 7.35
CA ARG A 144 -13.12 -0.51 6.02
C ARG A 144 -11.69 -0.98 5.86
N GLU A 145 -11.36 -1.43 4.68
CA GLU A 145 -9.99 -1.76 4.31
C GLU A 145 -9.04 -0.56 4.49
N SER A 146 -7.77 -0.85 4.66
CA SER A 146 -6.74 0.18 4.71
C SER A 146 -6.53 0.82 3.33
N ALA A 147 -5.82 1.95 3.30
CA ALA A 147 -5.18 2.39 2.06
C ALA A 147 -4.03 1.43 1.70
N TRP A 148 -3.52 1.54 0.46
CA TRP A 148 -2.30 0.86 0.04
C TRP A 148 -1.08 1.34 0.82
N SER A 149 -0.12 0.45 1.06
CA SER A 149 1.18 0.74 1.67
C SER A 149 2.06 1.64 0.79
N ASN A 150 3.31 1.84 1.21
CA ASN A 150 4.36 2.28 0.30
C ASN A 150 4.46 1.30 -0.87
N VAL A 151 4.90 1.81 -2.04
CA VAL A 151 5.29 0.96 -3.16
C VAL A 151 6.57 0.19 -2.83
N ALA A 152 6.63 -1.08 -3.22
CA ALA A 152 7.86 -1.86 -3.27
C ALA A 152 8.15 -2.24 -4.72
N GLU A 153 9.38 -1.96 -5.19
CA GLU A 153 9.82 -2.28 -6.54
C GLU A 153 10.65 -3.57 -6.52
N PHE A 154 10.47 -4.39 -7.53
CA PHE A 154 11.25 -5.61 -7.70
C PHE A 154 11.54 -5.86 -9.19
N THR A 155 12.81 -6.06 -9.54
CA THR A 155 13.19 -6.51 -10.88
C THR A 155 13.40 -8.01 -10.83
N TYR A 156 12.57 -8.76 -11.56
CA TYR A 156 12.67 -10.21 -11.58
C TYR A 156 13.91 -10.64 -12.36
N THR A 157 14.70 -11.51 -11.76
CA THR A 157 15.85 -12.17 -12.39
C THR A 157 15.72 -13.67 -12.20
N LYS A 158 15.79 -14.42 -13.31
CA LYS A 158 15.70 -15.88 -13.31
C LYS A 158 17.08 -16.51 -13.16
#